data_671093bc8b5ea15a640e3b80f29e45c3
#
_entry.id   671093bc8b5ea15a640e3b80f29e45c3
#
_cell.length_a   1.000
_cell.length_b   1.000
_cell.length_c   1.000
_cell.angle_alpha   90.00
_cell.angle_beta   90.00
_cell.angle_gamma   90.00
#
_symmetry.space_group_name_H-M   'P 1'
#
loop_
_entity.id
_entity.type
_entity.pdbx_description
1 polymer ?
#
loop_
_entity_poly.entity_id
_entity_poly.type
_entity_poly.pdbx_seq_one_letter_code
_entity_poly.pdbx_strand_id
1 'polypeptide(L)'
;MSEGDIRLEGLVKNYGDVVAVDGIDLHIPSGEFFTMLGPSGCGKTTTLRMIAGFERPTDGSILLDGAEMSGTPPHKRRVNTVFQNYALFTHMTVAENVGFGLRYQKVSKDETKRRVDAVMEMVQIGELGERRPSELSGGQQQRVALARALILEAPVLLLDEPLGALDARLRLDLQVELKRIQEQLEVTFIYVTHDQDEALTMSDRVAVMKSGKIEQCDVPQKLYEEPDTAFVANFLGSANLLSVEARAAGDHCDVLLGNFTLRSESSAAQAGVGKAMIRPEYVKLEPQGSEGENRVPGMVEEVVYMGFHQDVRVRLANGDLIRADVPNDGDAPEYEQGNAVSVHLRAANLRVLDDYPDEVADETADDADAAAV
;
A
#
# COMPACT_ATOMS: atom_id res chain seq x y z
N MET A 1 -11.62 -2.72 27.70
CA MET A 1 -10.64 -3.21 26.71
C MET A 1 -11.22 -2.84 25.38
N SER A 2 -10.46 -2.20 24.51
CA SER A 2 -10.89 -1.92 23.13
C SER A 2 -11.14 -3.25 22.41
N GLU A 3 -12.26 -3.35 21.68
CA GLU A 3 -12.63 -4.53 20.91
C GLU A 3 -12.09 -4.42 19.49
N GLY A 4 -11.78 -5.55 18.83
CA GLY A 4 -11.34 -5.56 17.43
C GLY A 4 -9.86 -5.94 17.22
N ASP A 5 -9.25 -6.61 18.21
CA ASP A 5 -7.90 -7.22 18.06
C ASP A 5 -8.00 -8.45 17.15
N ILE A 6 -7.22 -8.47 16.07
CA ILE A 6 -7.15 -9.60 15.12
C ILE A 6 -5.76 -10.24 15.17
N ARG A 7 -5.74 -11.57 15.28
CA ARG A 7 -4.52 -12.37 15.15
C ARG A 7 -4.69 -13.46 14.11
N LEU A 8 -3.72 -13.57 13.25
CA LEU A 8 -3.55 -14.66 12.29
C LEU A 8 -2.34 -15.46 12.73
N GLU A 9 -2.48 -16.77 12.88
CA GLU A 9 -1.42 -17.64 13.37
C GLU A 9 -1.21 -18.77 12.36
N GLY A 10 -0.08 -18.76 11.66
CA GLY A 10 0.29 -19.74 10.65
C GLY A 10 -0.76 -19.91 9.55
N LEU A 11 -1.42 -18.83 9.12
CA LEU A 11 -2.59 -18.86 8.24
C LEU A 11 -2.22 -19.35 6.85
N VAL A 12 -2.84 -20.45 6.39
CA VAL A 12 -2.62 -21.05 5.07
C VAL A 12 -3.92 -21.19 4.29
N LYS A 13 -3.88 -20.91 2.99
CA LYS A 13 -4.97 -21.19 2.06
C LYS A 13 -4.46 -21.79 0.76
N ASN A 14 -4.95 -22.99 0.47
CA ASN A 14 -4.70 -23.67 -0.78
C ASN A 14 -5.97 -23.80 -1.61
N TYR A 15 -5.87 -23.64 -2.92
CA TYR A 15 -6.90 -23.94 -3.91
C TYR A 15 -6.33 -25.02 -4.86
N GLY A 16 -6.63 -26.29 -4.56
CA GLY A 16 -5.96 -27.41 -5.22
C GLY A 16 -4.46 -27.36 -5.00
N ASP A 17 -3.69 -27.26 -6.08
CA ASP A 17 -2.23 -27.21 -6.04
C ASP A 17 -1.68 -25.76 -5.88
N VAL A 18 -2.54 -24.75 -5.89
CA VAL A 18 -2.13 -23.34 -5.77
C VAL A 18 -2.17 -22.90 -4.31
N VAL A 19 -1.03 -22.47 -3.80
CA VAL A 19 -0.90 -21.86 -2.46
C VAL A 19 -1.19 -20.37 -2.58
N ALA A 20 -2.38 -19.93 -2.16
CA ALA A 20 -2.79 -18.53 -2.23
C ALA A 20 -2.34 -17.71 -1.01
N VAL A 21 -2.22 -18.36 0.16
CA VAL A 21 -1.70 -17.78 1.40
C VAL A 21 -0.83 -18.86 2.06
N ASP A 22 0.39 -18.48 2.44
CA ASP A 22 1.45 -19.42 2.85
C ASP A 22 2.04 -19.04 4.23
N GLY A 23 1.36 -19.46 5.30
CA GLY A 23 1.86 -19.36 6.67
C GLY A 23 1.96 -17.95 7.22
N ILE A 24 0.90 -17.13 7.06
CA ILE A 24 0.90 -15.76 7.57
C ILE A 24 0.71 -15.73 9.08
N ASP A 25 1.66 -15.11 9.78
CA ASP A 25 1.58 -14.68 11.17
C ASP A 25 1.42 -13.17 11.21
N LEU A 26 0.32 -12.66 11.80
CA LEU A 26 0.02 -11.24 11.82
C LEU A 26 -0.82 -10.87 13.05
N HIS A 27 -0.45 -9.78 13.71
CA HIS A 27 -1.23 -9.18 14.77
C HIS A 27 -1.64 -7.75 14.37
N ILE A 28 -2.95 -7.48 14.39
CA ILE A 28 -3.56 -6.16 14.13
C ILE A 28 -4.25 -5.74 15.43
N PRO A 29 -3.68 -4.77 16.17
CA PRO A 29 -4.27 -4.23 17.38
C PRO A 29 -5.62 -3.55 17.13
N SER A 30 -6.45 -3.53 18.16
CA SER A 30 -7.73 -2.81 18.13
C SER A 30 -7.54 -1.31 17.81
N GLY A 31 -8.38 -0.78 16.92
CA GLY A 31 -8.37 0.63 16.52
C GLY A 31 -7.27 1.00 15.52
N GLU A 32 -6.55 0.05 14.97
CA GLU A 32 -5.53 0.28 13.95
C GLU A 32 -6.16 0.41 12.55
N PHE A 33 -5.65 1.34 11.74
CA PHE A 33 -5.86 1.34 10.30
C PHE A 33 -4.74 0.52 9.65
N PHE A 34 -5.02 -0.74 9.39
CA PHE A 34 -4.06 -1.69 8.85
C PHE A 34 -4.29 -1.94 7.36
N THR A 35 -3.23 -1.89 6.55
CA THR A 35 -3.33 -2.13 5.11
C THR A 35 -2.54 -3.36 4.67
N MET A 36 -3.17 -4.22 3.86
CA MET A 36 -2.51 -5.25 3.08
C MET A 36 -2.29 -4.73 1.66
N LEU A 37 -1.03 -4.59 1.26
CA LEU A 37 -0.59 -4.04 -0.01
C LEU A 37 0.21 -5.09 -0.79
N GLY A 38 0.13 -5.10 -2.12
CA GLY A 38 0.90 -6.02 -2.96
C GLY A 38 0.31 -6.19 -4.36
N PRO A 39 1.00 -6.85 -5.28
CA PRO A 39 0.53 -7.08 -6.64
C PRO A 39 -0.74 -7.93 -6.69
N SER A 40 -1.38 -7.97 -7.87
CA SER A 40 -2.53 -8.83 -8.09
C SER A 40 -2.17 -10.30 -7.86
N GLY A 41 -3.07 -11.05 -7.22
CA GLY A 41 -2.86 -12.49 -6.96
C GLY A 41 -1.93 -12.82 -5.77
N CYS A 42 -1.35 -11.87 -5.03
CA CYS A 42 -0.46 -12.16 -3.91
C CYS A 42 -1.16 -12.64 -2.61
N GLY A 43 -2.50 -12.78 -2.60
CA GLY A 43 -3.22 -13.37 -1.46
C GLY A 43 -4.01 -12.38 -0.58
N LYS A 44 -3.99 -11.06 -0.82
CA LYS A 44 -4.67 -10.01 -0.02
C LYS A 44 -6.17 -10.27 0.16
N THR A 45 -6.92 -10.29 -0.94
CA THR A 45 -8.37 -10.54 -0.93
C THR A 45 -8.71 -11.91 -0.35
N THR A 46 -7.87 -12.92 -0.57
CA THR A 46 -8.06 -14.25 0.02
C THR A 46 -7.93 -14.18 1.55
N THR A 47 -6.92 -13.49 2.07
CA THR A 47 -6.72 -13.27 3.51
C THR A 47 -7.91 -12.49 4.10
N LEU A 48 -8.34 -11.41 3.43
CA LEU A 48 -9.51 -10.63 3.85
C LEU A 48 -10.78 -11.50 3.90
N ARG A 49 -11.01 -12.35 2.88
CA ARG A 49 -12.16 -13.26 2.83
C ARG A 49 -12.12 -14.34 3.91
N MET A 50 -10.94 -14.78 4.32
CA MET A 50 -10.78 -15.69 5.45
C MET A 50 -11.13 -14.99 6.77
N ILE A 51 -10.69 -13.76 7.00
CA ILE A 51 -11.06 -12.95 8.18
C ILE A 51 -12.57 -12.70 8.18
N ALA A 52 -13.18 -12.39 7.04
CA ALA A 52 -14.63 -12.21 6.89
C ALA A 52 -15.45 -13.50 7.09
N GLY A 53 -14.81 -14.67 6.96
CA GLY A 53 -15.46 -15.99 7.04
C GLY A 53 -16.14 -16.45 5.77
N PHE A 54 -15.89 -15.78 4.62
CA PHE A 54 -16.35 -16.24 3.31
C PHE A 54 -15.49 -17.39 2.78
N GLU A 55 -14.22 -17.47 3.23
CA GLU A 55 -13.33 -18.57 2.94
C GLU A 55 -12.87 -19.20 4.25
N ARG A 56 -12.63 -20.52 4.23
CA ARG A 56 -12.04 -21.23 5.35
C ARG A 56 -10.54 -21.39 5.12
N PRO A 57 -9.70 -21.15 6.13
CA PRO A 57 -8.29 -21.51 6.02
C PRO A 57 -8.13 -23.00 5.77
N THR A 58 -7.06 -23.37 5.08
CA THR A 58 -6.63 -24.77 4.92
C THR A 58 -5.91 -25.23 6.18
N ASP A 59 -5.12 -24.34 6.79
CA ASP A 59 -4.41 -24.53 8.05
C ASP A 59 -4.25 -23.20 8.78
N GLY A 60 -3.83 -23.23 10.04
CA GLY A 60 -3.68 -22.04 10.88
C GLY A 60 -4.99 -21.58 11.50
N SER A 61 -4.92 -20.47 12.24
CA SER A 61 -6.04 -19.94 13.00
C SER A 61 -6.25 -18.43 12.81
N ILE A 62 -7.50 -18.00 13.02
CA ILE A 62 -7.92 -16.59 13.01
C ILE A 62 -8.60 -16.31 14.34
N LEU A 63 -8.05 -15.39 15.12
CA LEU A 63 -8.65 -14.97 16.40
C LEU A 63 -9.16 -13.53 16.30
N LEU A 64 -10.33 -13.28 16.85
CA LEU A 64 -10.90 -11.96 17.09
C LEU A 64 -11.12 -11.79 18.58
N ASP A 65 -10.49 -10.78 19.18
CA ASP A 65 -10.52 -10.55 20.64
C ASP A 65 -10.14 -11.80 21.44
N GLY A 66 -9.18 -12.60 20.93
CA GLY A 66 -8.74 -13.86 21.52
C GLY A 66 -9.67 -15.05 21.30
N ALA A 67 -10.82 -14.88 20.66
CA ALA A 67 -11.75 -15.95 20.33
C ALA A 67 -11.48 -16.53 18.94
N GLU A 68 -11.38 -17.86 18.84
CA GLU A 68 -11.15 -18.57 17.57
C GLU A 68 -12.34 -18.42 16.62
N MET A 69 -12.07 -17.95 15.38
CA MET A 69 -13.07 -17.61 14.38
C MET A 69 -13.00 -18.44 13.09
N SER A 70 -11.96 -19.25 12.86
CA SER A 70 -11.72 -19.94 11.58
C SER A 70 -12.91 -20.79 11.12
N GLY A 71 -13.63 -21.45 12.05
CA GLY A 71 -14.84 -22.23 11.77
C GLY A 71 -16.15 -21.43 11.81
N THR A 72 -16.13 -20.15 12.23
CA THR A 72 -17.34 -19.35 12.43
C THR A 72 -17.84 -18.77 11.11
N PRO A 73 -19.13 -18.95 10.74
CA PRO A 73 -19.68 -18.41 9.51
C PRO A 73 -19.77 -16.87 9.52
N PRO A 74 -19.78 -16.17 8.36
CA PRO A 74 -19.71 -14.71 8.27
C PRO A 74 -20.75 -13.97 9.14
N HIS A 75 -21.99 -14.38 9.11
CA HIS A 75 -23.10 -13.72 9.85
C HIS A 75 -23.02 -13.82 11.38
N LYS A 76 -22.05 -14.59 11.91
CA LYS A 76 -21.79 -14.71 13.36
C LYS A 76 -20.49 -14.04 13.78
N ARG A 77 -19.73 -13.52 12.83
CA ARG A 77 -18.49 -12.78 13.12
C ARG A 77 -18.84 -11.32 13.40
N ARG A 78 -18.12 -10.72 14.32
CA ARG A 78 -18.25 -9.29 14.64
C ARG A 78 -17.37 -8.44 13.71
N VAL A 79 -17.47 -8.70 12.40
CA VAL A 79 -16.78 -7.97 11.35
C VAL A 79 -17.77 -7.59 10.25
N ASN A 80 -17.59 -6.43 9.62
CA ASN A 80 -18.34 -6.03 8.44
C ASN A 80 -17.42 -5.84 7.24
N THR A 81 -17.95 -6.04 6.04
CA THR A 81 -17.16 -5.95 4.81
C THR A 81 -17.77 -4.96 3.83
N VAL A 82 -16.93 -4.09 3.30
CA VAL A 82 -17.19 -3.27 2.10
C VAL A 82 -16.50 -3.93 0.93
N PHE A 83 -17.26 -4.35 -0.07
CA PHE A 83 -16.76 -5.03 -1.26
C PHE A 83 -16.35 -4.04 -2.35
N GLN A 84 -15.44 -4.43 -3.22
CA GLN A 84 -14.93 -3.65 -4.34
C GLN A 84 -16.06 -3.11 -5.27
N ASN A 85 -17.10 -3.87 -5.49
CA ASN A 85 -18.27 -3.48 -6.30
C ASN A 85 -19.39 -2.85 -5.48
N TYR A 86 -19.11 -2.46 -4.21
CA TYR A 86 -20.04 -1.87 -3.24
C TYR A 86 -21.24 -2.76 -2.86
N ALA A 87 -21.65 -3.70 -3.69
CA ALA A 87 -22.78 -4.65 -3.50
C ALA A 87 -24.06 -3.98 -2.96
N LEU A 88 -24.43 -2.81 -3.51
CA LEU A 88 -25.64 -2.09 -3.12
C LEU A 88 -26.91 -2.80 -3.67
N PHE A 89 -27.97 -2.78 -2.87
CA PHE A 89 -29.28 -3.26 -3.28
C PHE A 89 -29.92 -2.24 -4.24
N THR A 90 -29.91 -2.52 -5.53
CA THR A 90 -30.32 -1.59 -6.60
C THR A 90 -31.79 -1.23 -6.57
N HIS A 91 -32.63 -2.08 -5.99
CA HIS A 91 -34.07 -1.89 -5.83
C HIS A 91 -34.48 -1.10 -4.58
N MET A 92 -33.52 -0.82 -3.69
CA MET A 92 -33.70 -0.06 -2.44
C MET A 92 -33.19 1.36 -2.58
N THR A 93 -33.74 2.29 -1.79
CA THR A 93 -33.19 3.64 -1.63
C THR A 93 -31.88 3.62 -0.83
N VAL A 94 -31.18 4.76 -0.77
CA VAL A 94 -29.99 4.94 0.05
C VAL A 94 -30.28 4.66 1.52
N ALA A 95 -31.30 5.29 2.09
CA ALA A 95 -31.70 5.08 3.47
C ALA A 95 -32.07 3.62 3.78
N GLU A 96 -32.74 2.95 2.85
CA GLU A 96 -33.07 1.52 2.99
C GLU A 96 -31.83 0.62 2.90
N ASN A 97 -30.86 0.94 2.01
CA ASN A 97 -29.58 0.25 1.94
C ASN A 97 -28.82 0.35 3.24
N VAL A 98 -28.66 1.58 3.78
CA VAL A 98 -27.94 1.84 5.03
C VAL A 98 -28.63 1.11 6.18
N GLY A 99 -29.95 1.25 6.33
CA GLY A 99 -30.70 0.63 7.43
C GLY A 99 -30.93 -0.87 7.32
N PHE A 100 -30.52 -1.51 6.19
CA PHE A 100 -30.88 -2.91 5.91
C PHE A 100 -30.48 -3.89 7.02
N GLY A 101 -29.26 -3.78 7.50
CA GLY A 101 -28.70 -4.70 8.52
C GLY A 101 -29.43 -4.60 9.87
N LEU A 102 -29.93 -3.41 10.25
CA LEU A 102 -30.65 -3.21 11.51
C LEU A 102 -31.97 -3.99 11.59
N ARG A 103 -32.55 -4.40 10.46
CA ARG A 103 -33.76 -5.26 10.43
C ARG A 103 -33.56 -6.58 11.15
N TYR A 104 -32.32 -7.07 11.23
CA TYR A 104 -31.96 -8.33 11.88
C TYR A 104 -31.56 -8.16 13.34
N GLN A 105 -31.29 -6.91 13.79
CA GLN A 105 -30.91 -6.59 15.18
C GLN A 105 -32.09 -6.27 16.09
N LYS A 106 -33.35 -6.39 15.61
CA LYS A 106 -34.59 -6.08 16.36
C LYS A 106 -34.64 -4.64 16.91
N VAL A 107 -34.06 -3.68 16.17
CA VAL A 107 -34.08 -2.26 16.50
C VAL A 107 -35.46 -1.66 16.16
N SER A 108 -35.97 -0.73 16.98
CA SER A 108 -37.23 -0.04 16.70
C SER A 108 -37.12 0.84 15.44
N LYS A 109 -38.28 1.16 14.80
CA LYS A 109 -38.30 2.01 13.61
C LYS A 109 -37.73 3.41 13.85
N ASP A 110 -38.05 3.98 14.99
CA ASP A 110 -37.57 5.35 15.36
C ASP A 110 -36.07 5.34 15.58
N GLU A 111 -35.55 4.35 16.27
CA GLU A 111 -34.11 4.18 16.49
C GLU A 111 -33.36 3.85 15.20
N THR A 112 -33.96 3.01 14.32
CA THR A 112 -33.41 2.76 12.99
C THR A 112 -33.28 4.05 12.18
N LYS A 113 -34.33 4.88 12.17
CA LYS A 113 -34.29 6.18 11.48
C LYS A 113 -33.19 7.08 12.05
N ARG A 114 -33.14 7.21 13.37
CA ARG A 114 -32.13 8.04 14.04
C ARG A 114 -30.69 7.62 13.69
N ARG A 115 -30.41 6.30 13.71
CA ARG A 115 -29.09 5.77 13.35
C ARG A 115 -28.76 5.94 11.86
N VAL A 116 -29.73 5.72 10.98
CA VAL A 116 -29.57 5.95 9.54
C VAL A 116 -29.23 7.41 9.27
N ASP A 117 -30.01 8.35 9.82
CA ASP A 117 -29.78 9.78 9.65
C ASP A 117 -28.37 10.17 10.15
N ALA A 118 -27.98 9.70 11.35
CA ALA A 118 -26.68 10.00 11.94
C ALA A 118 -25.49 9.46 11.13
N VAL A 119 -25.56 8.21 10.65
CA VAL A 119 -24.49 7.64 9.85
C VAL A 119 -24.41 8.27 8.45
N MET A 120 -25.56 8.61 7.85
CA MET A 120 -25.61 9.31 6.56
C MET A 120 -24.97 10.71 6.65
N GLU A 121 -25.21 11.44 7.73
CA GLU A 121 -24.54 12.71 7.98
C GLU A 121 -23.03 12.54 8.18
N MET A 122 -22.60 11.51 8.95
CA MET A 122 -21.18 11.21 9.17
C MET A 122 -20.40 11.01 7.88
N VAL A 123 -20.98 10.31 6.90
CA VAL A 123 -20.37 10.08 5.58
C VAL A 123 -20.82 11.07 4.50
N GLN A 124 -21.44 12.19 4.89
CA GLN A 124 -21.82 13.32 4.03
C GLN A 124 -22.77 12.96 2.87
N ILE A 125 -23.77 12.12 3.13
CA ILE A 125 -24.80 11.73 2.17
C ILE A 125 -26.22 11.97 2.71
N GLY A 126 -26.40 12.81 3.72
CA GLY A 126 -27.68 13.05 4.39
C GLY A 126 -28.85 13.40 3.46
N GLU A 127 -28.58 14.19 2.41
CA GLU A 127 -29.59 14.62 1.44
C GLU A 127 -29.96 13.54 0.38
N LEU A 128 -29.24 12.42 0.35
CA LEU A 128 -29.40 11.40 -0.70
C LEU A 128 -30.34 10.24 -0.32
N GLY A 129 -30.97 10.30 0.86
CA GLY A 129 -31.72 9.19 1.46
C GLY A 129 -32.78 8.54 0.59
N GLU A 130 -33.50 9.35 -0.21
CA GLU A 130 -34.60 8.88 -1.08
C GLU A 130 -34.12 8.43 -2.47
N ARG A 131 -32.85 8.68 -2.84
CA ARG A 131 -32.30 8.27 -4.13
C ARG A 131 -32.03 6.76 -4.16
N ARG A 132 -31.94 6.23 -5.38
CA ARG A 132 -31.52 4.85 -5.65
C ARG A 132 -30.05 4.81 -6.08
N PRO A 133 -29.35 3.67 -5.93
CA PRO A 133 -27.96 3.53 -6.34
C PRO A 133 -27.66 3.96 -7.79
N SER A 134 -28.59 3.73 -8.72
CA SER A 134 -28.47 4.13 -10.13
C SER A 134 -28.46 5.65 -10.38
N GLU A 135 -28.84 6.44 -9.36
CA GLU A 135 -28.91 7.91 -9.43
C GLU A 135 -27.69 8.56 -8.75
N LEU A 136 -26.71 7.75 -8.33
CA LEU A 136 -25.54 8.17 -7.57
C LEU A 136 -24.26 8.06 -8.39
N SER A 137 -23.31 8.99 -8.15
CA SER A 137 -21.94 8.82 -8.63
C SER A 137 -21.22 7.67 -7.91
N GLY A 138 -20.10 7.18 -8.46
CA GLY A 138 -19.31 6.10 -7.84
C GLY A 138 -18.90 6.41 -6.41
N GLY A 139 -18.41 7.62 -6.13
CA GLY A 139 -18.04 8.02 -4.77
C GLY A 139 -19.24 8.11 -3.82
N GLN A 140 -20.43 8.50 -4.31
CA GLN A 140 -21.65 8.47 -3.50
C GLN A 140 -22.08 7.02 -3.20
N GLN A 141 -21.99 6.10 -4.17
CA GLN A 141 -22.27 4.68 -3.95
C GLN A 141 -21.33 4.07 -2.91
N GLN A 142 -20.06 4.41 -2.97
CA GLN A 142 -19.08 4.00 -1.98
C GLN A 142 -19.43 4.49 -0.57
N ARG A 143 -19.77 5.77 -0.41
CA ARG A 143 -20.21 6.34 0.88
C ARG A 143 -21.45 5.62 1.43
N VAL A 144 -22.38 5.22 0.54
CA VAL A 144 -23.55 4.39 0.93
C VAL A 144 -23.11 3.02 1.44
N ALA A 145 -22.17 2.36 0.75
CA ALA A 145 -21.64 1.05 1.18
C ALA A 145 -20.90 1.15 2.53
N LEU A 146 -20.14 2.21 2.71
CA LEU A 146 -19.46 2.51 3.98
C LEU A 146 -20.47 2.75 5.12
N ALA A 147 -21.48 3.61 4.89
CA ALA A 147 -22.56 3.86 5.86
C ALA A 147 -23.28 2.58 6.25
N ARG A 148 -23.59 1.70 5.27
CA ARG A 148 -24.23 0.39 5.50
C ARG A 148 -23.37 -0.54 6.37
N ALA A 149 -22.05 -0.46 6.25
CA ALA A 149 -21.14 -1.25 7.08
C ALA A 149 -20.99 -0.66 8.49
N LEU A 150 -20.88 0.67 8.62
CA LEU A 150 -20.66 1.37 9.88
C LEU A 150 -21.87 1.31 10.81
N ILE A 151 -23.12 1.36 10.27
CA ILE A 151 -24.34 1.40 11.08
C ILE A 151 -24.52 0.19 12.00
N LEU A 152 -23.84 -0.93 11.70
CA LEU A 152 -23.89 -2.16 12.46
C LEU A 152 -22.94 -2.17 13.67
N GLU A 153 -22.10 -1.14 13.81
CA GLU A 153 -21.18 -0.94 14.95
C GLU A 153 -20.29 -2.17 15.23
N ALA A 154 -19.79 -2.81 14.14
CA ALA A 154 -18.83 -3.90 14.30
C ALA A 154 -17.47 -3.34 14.67
N PRO A 155 -16.71 -4.01 15.58
CA PRO A 155 -15.39 -3.53 16.00
C PRO A 155 -14.32 -3.62 14.90
N VAL A 156 -14.56 -4.38 13.84
CA VAL A 156 -13.66 -4.54 12.70
C VAL A 156 -14.39 -4.28 11.39
N LEU A 157 -13.82 -3.43 10.56
CA LEU A 157 -14.28 -3.15 9.20
C LEU A 157 -13.24 -3.63 8.17
N LEU A 158 -13.68 -4.45 7.25
CA LEU A 158 -12.89 -5.02 6.16
C LEU A 158 -13.24 -4.27 4.87
N LEU A 159 -12.22 -3.75 4.18
CA LEU A 159 -12.39 -2.96 2.95
C LEU A 159 -11.56 -3.60 1.82
N ASP A 160 -12.24 -4.13 0.80
CA ASP A 160 -11.63 -4.79 -0.35
C ASP A 160 -11.60 -3.83 -1.54
N GLU A 161 -10.46 -3.18 -1.79
CA GLU A 161 -10.19 -2.18 -2.85
C GLU A 161 -11.32 -1.14 -3.00
N PRO A 162 -11.76 -0.47 -1.92
CA PRO A 162 -12.97 0.34 -1.98
C PRO A 162 -12.83 1.60 -2.83
N LEU A 163 -11.61 2.09 -3.11
CA LEU A 163 -11.34 3.31 -3.87
C LEU A 163 -10.95 3.05 -5.34
N GLY A 164 -10.76 1.80 -5.74
CA GLY A 164 -10.18 1.44 -7.03
C GLY A 164 -10.94 1.95 -8.28
N ALA A 165 -12.26 2.18 -8.17
CA ALA A 165 -13.11 2.62 -9.29
C ALA A 165 -13.25 4.15 -9.41
N LEU A 166 -12.50 4.94 -8.61
CA LEU A 166 -12.66 6.39 -8.51
C LEU A 166 -11.56 7.15 -9.25
N ASP A 167 -11.90 8.36 -9.74
CA ASP A 167 -10.90 9.30 -10.24
C ASP A 167 -9.94 9.79 -9.13
N ALA A 168 -8.75 10.25 -9.51
CA ALA A 168 -7.67 10.57 -8.58
C ALA A 168 -8.04 11.67 -7.55
N ARG A 169 -8.81 12.70 -7.95
CA ARG A 169 -9.19 13.78 -7.04
C ARG A 169 -10.19 13.31 -5.98
N LEU A 170 -11.23 12.60 -6.43
CA LEU A 170 -12.25 12.06 -5.53
C LEU A 170 -11.66 11.01 -4.59
N ARG A 171 -10.69 10.23 -5.07
CA ARG A 171 -9.96 9.24 -4.28
C ARG A 171 -9.24 9.89 -3.11
N LEU A 172 -8.48 10.97 -3.34
CA LEU A 172 -7.75 11.69 -2.29
C LEU A 172 -8.70 12.25 -1.21
N ASP A 173 -9.81 12.87 -1.62
CA ASP A 173 -10.81 13.41 -0.68
C ASP A 173 -11.39 12.29 0.21
N LEU A 174 -11.64 11.11 -0.37
CA LEU A 174 -12.19 9.97 0.36
C LEU A 174 -11.17 9.25 1.25
N GLN A 175 -9.89 9.25 0.90
CA GLN A 175 -8.81 8.75 1.77
C GLN A 175 -8.80 9.52 3.10
N VAL A 176 -8.77 10.85 3.02
CA VAL A 176 -8.80 11.72 4.21
C VAL A 176 -10.05 11.48 5.05
N GLU A 177 -11.20 11.32 4.39
CA GLU A 177 -12.48 11.05 5.07
C GLU A 177 -12.48 9.70 5.78
N LEU A 178 -11.99 8.62 5.11
CA LEU A 178 -11.91 7.28 5.69
C LEU A 178 -11.02 7.25 6.94
N LYS A 179 -9.84 7.90 6.88
CA LYS A 179 -8.94 7.98 8.05
C LYS A 179 -9.62 8.72 9.19
N ARG A 180 -10.25 9.88 8.91
CA ARG A 180 -11.00 10.66 9.91
C ARG A 180 -12.13 9.85 10.56
N ILE A 181 -12.91 9.09 9.77
CA ILE A 181 -14.00 8.25 10.30
C ILE A 181 -13.43 7.16 11.20
N GLN A 182 -12.35 6.51 10.78
CA GLN A 182 -11.71 5.45 11.57
C GLN A 182 -11.21 5.98 12.92
N GLU A 183 -10.51 7.12 12.94
CA GLU A 183 -10.03 7.77 14.16
C GLU A 183 -11.19 8.19 15.09
N GLN A 184 -12.28 8.73 14.52
CA GLN A 184 -13.46 9.17 15.30
C GLN A 184 -14.19 8.00 15.96
N LEU A 185 -14.22 6.83 15.32
CA LEU A 185 -14.96 5.65 15.78
C LEU A 185 -14.10 4.67 16.56
N GLU A 186 -12.76 4.81 16.51
CA GLU A 186 -11.80 3.89 17.13
C GLU A 186 -12.01 2.42 16.70
N VAL A 187 -12.49 2.22 15.45
CA VAL A 187 -12.75 0.89 14.86
C VAL A 187 -11.50 0.40 14.15
N THR A 188 -11.21 -0.90 14.24
CA THR A 188 -10.11 -1.51 13.47
C THR A 188 -10.50 -1.59 12.00
N PHE A 189 -9.68 -0.99 11.13
CA PHE A 189 -9.83 -1.11 9.67
C PHE A 189 -8.78 -2.07 9.12
N ILE A 190 -9.23 -3.05 8.31
CA ILE A 190 -8.34 -3.88 7.51
C ILE A 190 -8.63 -3.55 6.05
N TYR A 191 -7.69 -2.88 5.43
CA TYR A 191 -7.80 -2.31 4.10
C TYR A 191 -6.95 -3.10 3.11
N VAL A 192 -7.53 -3.48 1.98
CA VAL A 192 -6.81 -4.12 0.87
C VAL A 192 -6.72 -3.16 -0.29
N THR A 193 -5.54 -2.97 -0.82
CA THR A 193 -5.30 -2.16 -2.02
C THR A 193 -4.09 -2.67 -2.81
N HIS A 194 -3.98 -2.25 -4.05
CA HIS A 194 -2.77 -2.31 -4.86
C HIS A 194 -2.16 -0.91 -5.08
N ASP A 195 -2.83 0.13 -4.60
CA ASP A 195 -2.39 1.52 -4.71
C ASP A 195 -1.46 1.88 -3.53
N GLN A 196 -0.24 2.29 -3.86
CA GLN A 196 0.81 2.61 -2.89
C GLN A 196 0.49 3.89 -2.13
N ASP A 197 -0.08 4.90 -2.82
CA ASP A 197 -0.41 6.19 -2.21
C ASP A 197 -1.48 6.02 -1.13
N GLU A 198 -2.48 5.15 -1.37
CA GLU A 198 -3.49 4.80 -0.38
C GLU A 198 -2.87 4.20 0.88
N ALA A 199 -1.97 3.23 0.69
CA ALA A 199 -1.31 2.55 1.80
C ALA A 199 -0.41 3.50 2.61
N LEU A 200 0.36 4.36 1.93
CA LEU A 200 1.29 5.27 2.58
C LEU A 200 0.59 6.42 3.33
N THR A 201 -0.59 6.87 2.83
CA THR A 201 -1.26 8.07 3.39
C THR A 201 -2.23 7.79 4.53
N MET A 202 -2.87 6.61 4.54
CA MET A 202 -3.93 6.33 5.52
C MET A 202 -3.54 5.39 6.64
N SER A 203 -2.51 4.56 6.44
CA SER A 203 -2.27 3.42 7.32
C SER A 203 -1.42 3.76 8.53
N ASP A 204 -1.72 3.14 9.65
CA ASP A 204 -0.84 3.11 10.82
C ASP A 204 0.28 2.08 10.60
N ARG A 205 -0.06 0.93 10.00
CA ARG A 205 0.89 -0.08 9.51
C ARG A 205 0.44 -0.68 8.18
N VAL A 206 1.43 -1.10 7.39
CA VAL A 206 1.22 -1.77 6.09
C VAL A 206 1.96 -3.10 6.08
N ALA A 207 1.29 -4.15 5.64
CA ALA A 207 1.92 -5.41 5.26
C ALA A 207 2.07 -5.46 3.73
N VAL A 208 3.30 -5.49 3.26
CA VAL A 208 3.61 -5.71 1.84
C VAL A 208 3.62 -7.21 1.58
N MET A 209 2.75 -7.67 0.68
CA MET A 209 2.57 -9.09 0.38
C MET A 209 3.13 -9.46 -1.00
N LYS A 210 3.77 -10.63 -1.08
CA LYS A 210 4.25 -11.26 -2.32
C LYS A 210 4.01 -12.77 -2.25
N SER A 211 3.45 -13.37 -3.30
CA SER A 211 3.31 -14.83 -3.46
C SER A 211 2.75 -15.56 -2.20
N GLY A 212 1.71 -14.99 -1.59
CA GLY A 212 1.04 -15.57 -0.42
C GLY A 212 1.70 -15.28 0.93
N LYS A 213 2.81 -14.55 0.98
CA LYS A 213 3.57 -14.22 2.20
C LYS A 213 3.59 -12.72 2.48
N ILE A 214 3.89 -12.36 3.72
CA ILE A 214 4.24 -11.00 4.10
C ILE A 214 5.76 -10.87 3.94
N GLU A 215 6.19 -9.97 3.05
CA GLU A 215 7.61 -9.64 2.84
C GLU A 215 8.12 -8.72 3.94
N GLN A 216 7.35 -7.67 4.26
CA GLN A 216 7.66 -6.74 5.34
C GLN A 216 6.36 -6.14 5.88
N CYS A 217 6.31 -5.88 7.19
CA CYS A 217 5.18 -5.25 7.85
C CYS A 217 5.67 -4.21 8.85
N ASP A 218 5.45 -2.93 8.56
CA ASP A 218 5.91 -1.82 9.41
C ASP A 218 5.05 -0.56 9.21
N VAL A 219 5.41 0.55 9.88
CA VAL A 219 4.83 1.86 9.61
C VAL A 219 5.20 2.33 8.19
N PRO A 220 4.34 3.11 7.50
CA PRO A 220 4.56 3.53 6.11
C PRO A 220 5.93 4.16 5.85
N GLN A 221 6.36 5.08 6.71
CA GLN A 221 7.63 5.76 6.56
C GLN A 221 8.81 4.77 6.55
N LYS A 222 8.80 3.78 7.47
CA LYS A 222 9.90 2.81 7.55
C LYS A 222 9.93 1.87 6.35
N LEU A 223 8.76 1.44 5.85
CA LEU A 223 8.67 0.64 4.62
C LEU A 223 9.23 1.37 3.39
N TYR A 224 9.02 2.69 3.33
CA TYR A 224 9.51 3.52 2.23
C TYR A 224 11.01 3.83 2.35
N GLU A 225 11.45 4.27 3.53
CA GLU A 225 12.84 4.71 3.77
C GLU A 225 13.79 3.54 4.06
N GLU A 226 13.26 2.46 4.66
CA GLU A 226 14.03 1.31 5.16
C GLU A 226 13.44 -0.03 4.68
N PRO A 227 13.30 -0.24 3.36
CA PRO A 227 12.82 -1.52 2.85
C PRO A 227 13.83 -2.63 3.16
N ASP A 228 13.30 -3.80 3.55
CA ASP A 228 14.13 -4.98 3.86
C ASP A 228 14.63 -5.67 2.57
N THR A 229 13.86 -5.58 1.47
CA THR A 229 14.16 -6.27 0.22
C THR A 229 14.07 -5.34 -1.00
N ALA A 230 14.76 -5.70 -2.08
CA ALA A 230 14.65 -5.01 -3.37
C ALA A 230 13.21 -5.01 -3.91
N PHE A 231 12.43 -6.06 -3.62
CA PHE A 231 11.01 -6.10 -3.96
C PHE A 231 10.23 -4.98 -3.27
N VAL A 232 10.33 -4.86 -1.94
CA VAL A 232 9.63 -3.81 -1.18
C VAL A 232 10.08 -2.43 -1.63
N ALA A 233 11.40 -2.25 -1.84
CA ALA A 233 11.98 -0.99 -2.34
C ALA A 233 11.37 -0.55 -3.67
N ASN A 234 11.25 -1.47 -4.64
CA ASN A 234 10.73 -1.18 -5.97
C ASN A 234 9.19 -1.14 -6.00
N PHE A 235 8.54 -1.92 -5.14
CA PHE A 235 7.09 -1.96 -5.08
C PHE A 235 6.52 -0.69 -4.42
N LEU A 236 7.17 -0.11 -3.42
CA LEU A 236 6.76 1.14 -2.75
C LEU A 236 7.44 2.36 -3.39
N GLY A 237 7.01 2.71 -4.59
CA GLY A 237 7.57 3.81 -5.36
C GLY A 237 8.77 3.38 -6.21
N SER A 238 9.24 4.30 -7.04
CA SER A 238 10.42 4.06 -7.87
C SER A 238 11.68 4.09 -7.02
N ALA A 239 12.49 3.04 -7.08
CA ALA A 239 13.79 3.00 -6.44
C ALA A 239 14.91 2.80 -7.47
N ASN A 240 16.04 3.46 -7.29
CA ASN A 240 17.25 3.11 -8.00
C ASN A 240 17.88 1.90 -7.32
N LEU A 241 17.94 0.77 -8.01
CA LEU A 241 18.55 -0.47 -7.53
C LEU A 241 19.84 -0.73 -8.31
N LEU A 242 20.98 -0.57 -7.65
CA LEU A 242 22.31 -0.72 -8.23
C LEU A 242 22.92 -2.05 -7.80
N SER A 243 23.49 -2.82 -8.71
CA SER A 243 24.22 -4.04 -8.40
C SER A 243 25.60 -3.69 -7.84
N VAL A 244 25.89 -4.10 -6.64
CA VAL A 244 27.08 -3.69 -5.89
C VAL A 244 27.73 -4.86 -5.16
N GLU A 245 29.00 -4.67 -4.75
CA GLU A 245 29.64 -5.48 -3.72
C GLU A 245 29.81 -4.63 -2.47
N ALA A 246 29.20 -5.06 -1.36
CA ALA A 246 29.24 -4.35 -0.09
C ALA A 246 30.27 -4.96 0.86
N ARG A 247 31.00 -4.13 1.60
CA ARG A 247 31.98 -4.54 2.61
C ARG A 247 31.76 -3.74 3.89
N ALA A 248 31.64 -4.44 5.01
CA ALA A 248 31.53 -3.78 6.31
C ALA A 248 32.84 -3.04 6.64
N ALA A 249 32.73 -1.78 7.04
CA ALA A 249 33.86 -0.90 7.35
C ALA A 249 33.65 -0.15 8.68
N GLY A 250 33.42 -0.91 9.76
CA GLY A 250 33.17 -0.38 11.10
C GLY A 250 31.72 0.09 11.29
N ASP A 251 31.46 1.38 11.34
CA ASP A 251 30.14 2.01 11.53
C ASP A 251 29.41 2.31 10.22
N HIS A 252 29.98 1.91 9.08
CA HIS A 252 29.42 2.14 7.75
C HIS A 252 29.74 0.94 6.83
N CYS A 253 29.23 0.98 5.59
CA CYS A 253 29.58 0.04 4.54
C CYS A 253 30.27 0.75 3.39
N ASP A 254 31.37 0.16 2.90
CA ASP A 254 31.93 0.49 1.60
C ASP A 254 31.12 -0.28 0.52
N VAL A 255 30.59 0.47 -0.45
CA VAL A 255 29.76 -0.04 -1.55
C VAL A 255 30.54 0.12 -2.85
N LEU A 256 30.98 -0.98 -3.44
CA LEU A 256 31.71 -0.98 -4.70
C LEU A 256 30.70 -1.02 -5.86
N LEU A 257 30.66 0.07 -6.63
CA LEU A 257 29.86 0.24 -7.83
C LEU A 257 30.79 0.31 -9.05
N GLY A 258 31.10 -0.81 -9.68
CA GLY A 258 32.14 -0.89 -10.71
C GLY A 258 33.51 -0.46 -10.16
N ASN A 259 34.08 0.63 -10.69
CA ASN A 259 35.35 1.18 -10.26
C ASN A 259 35.22 2.27 -9.16
N PHE A 260 34.00 2.53 -8.71
CA PHE A 260 33.74 3.56 -7.68
C PHE A 260 33.51 2.91 -6.33
N THR A 261 34.12 3.48 -5.29
CA THR A 261 33.82 3.12 -3.89
C THR A 261 32.94 4.22 -3.31
N LEU A 262 31.75 3.83 -2.91
CA LEU A 262 30.76 4.69 -2.25
C LEU A 262 30.69 4.32 -0.79
N ARG A 263 30.24 5.24 0.06
CA ARG A 263 29.95 4.99 1.46
C ARG A 263 28.45 4.94 1.68
N SER A 264 28.00 3.97 2.46
CA SER A 264 26.64 3.87 2.98
C SER A 264 26.66 3.90 4.50
N GLU A 265 25.78 4.70 5.10
CA GLU A 265 25.59 4.73 6.56
C GLU A 265 24.68 3.59 7.05
N SER A 266 24.19 2.74 6.15
CA SER A 266 23.41 1.55 6.50
C SER A 266 24.27 0.55 7.26
N SER A 267 23.84 0.18 8.48
CA SER A 267 24.57 -0.79 9.33
C SER A 267 24.32 -2.26 8.95
N ALA A 268 23.46 -2.53 8.01
CA ALA A 268 22.85 -3.85 7.79
C ALA A 268 23.46 -4.64 6.64
N ALA A 269 24.66 -4.41 6.22
CA ALA A 269 25.19 -5.23 5.14
C ALA A 269 25.81 -6.52 5.67
N GLN A 270 25.26 -7.65 5.28
CA GLN A 270 26.10 -8.85 5.08
C GLN A 270 27.11 -8.49 3.98
N ALA A 271 28.39 -8.66 4.27
CA ALA A 271 29.43 -8.47 3.28
C ALA A 271 29.18 -9.41 2.10
N GLY A 272 29.15 -8.90 0.85
CA GLY A 272 28.92 -9.71 -0.33
C GLY A 272 28.33 -8.93 -1.50
N VAL A 273 27.91 -9.68 -2.53
CA VAL A 273 27.20 -9.13 -3.69
C VAL A 273 25.75 -8.91 -3.30
N GLY A 274 25.24 -7.70 -3.57
CA GLY A 274 23.88 -7.31 -3.23
C GLY A 274 23.36 -6.16 -4.08
N LYS A 275 22.25 -5.57 -3.68
CA LYS A 275 21.69 -4.36 -4.27
C LYS A 275 21.90 -3.19 -3.33
N ALA A 276 22.33 -2.04 -3.87
CA ALA A 276 22.24 -0.77 -3.19
C ALA A 276 21.02 0.00 -3.70
N MET A 277 20.21 0.52 -2.79
CA MET A 277 19.01 1.28 -3.08
C MET A 277 19.20 2.76 -2.73
N ILE A 278 18.73 3.64 -3.62
CA ILE A 278 18.54 5.05 -3.32
C ILE A 278 17.28 5.56 -4.03
N ARG A 279 16.46 6.35 -3.32
CA ARG A 279 15.28 6.97 -3.90
C ARG A 279 15.67 8.10 -4.86
N PRO A 280 14.91 8.33 -5.98
CA PRO A 280 15.23 9.38 -6.96
C PRO A 280 15.30 10.79 -6.37
N GLU A 281 14.47 11.11 -5.37
CA GLU A 281 14.45 12.41 -4.68
C GLU A 281 15.69 12.67 -3.81
N TYR A 282 16.46 11.63 -3.48
CA TYR A 282 17.72 11.76 -2.73
C TYR A 282 18.96 11.81 -3.63
N VAL A 283 18.79 11.56 -4.92
CA VAL A 283 19.86 11.69 -5.91
C VAL A 283 20.04 13.16 -6.27
N LYS A 284 21.24 13.69 -6.12
CA LYS A 284 21.55 15.07 -6.51
C LYS A 284 22.39 15.09 -7.77
N LEU A 285 22.00 15.92 -8.73
CA LEU A 285 22.79 16.21 -9.91
C LEU A 285 23.57 17.51 -9.69
N GLU A 286 24.90 17.41 -9.80
CA GLU A 286 25.83 18.51 -9.60
C GLU A 286 26.58 18.81 -10.91
N PRO A 287 27.23 19.99 -11.06
CA PRO A 287 28.04 20.28 -12.22
C PRO A 287 29.13 19.22 -12.46
N GLN A 288 29.47 18.97 -13.72
CA GLN A 288 30.53 18.03 -14.08
C GLN A 288 31.85 18.35 -13.35
N GLY A 289 32.48 17.31 -12.78
CA GLY A 289 33.75 17.44 -12.07
C GLY A 289 33.62 17.89 -10.62
N SER A 290 32.39 17.95 -10.04
CA SER A 290 32.24 18.12 -8.61
C SER A 290 32.92 16.98 -7.86
N GLU A 291 33.83 17.33 -6.93
CA GLU A 291 34.59 16.37 -6.14
C GLU A 291 33.97 16.14 -4.75
N GLY A 292 34.21 15.00 -4.17
CA GLY A 292 33.78 14.63 -2.82
C GLY A 292 33.26 13.20 -2.73
N GLU A 293 32.78 12.81 -1.56
CA GLU A 293 32.28 11.48 -1.27
C GLU A 293 31.03 11.17 -2.09
N ASN A 294 30.88 9.91 -2.54
CA ASN A 294 29.71 9.38 -3.25
C ASN A 294 29.33 10.13 -4.53
N ARG A 295 30.33 10.63 -5.27
CA ARG A 295 30.11 11.29 -6.56
C ARG A 295 30.57 10.40 -7.70
N VAL A 296 29.63 10.11 -8.61
CA VAL A 296 29.87 9.28 -9.78
C VAL A 296 29.62 10.11 -11.03
N PRO A 297 30.57 10.18 -11.98
CA PRO A 297 30.32 10.85 -13.26
C PRO A 297 29.18 10.19 -14.02
N GLY A 298 28.36 11.01 -14.69
CA GLY A 298 27.24 10.53 -15.50
C GLY A 298 26.92 11.45 -16.67
N MET A 299 26.08 10.96 -17.55
CA MET A 299 25.56 11.70 -18.69
C MET A 299 24.04 11.61 -18.71
N VAL A 300 23.37 12.74 -18.84
CA VAL A 300 21.91 12.80 -18.95
C VAL A 300 21.47 12.13 -20.24
N GLU A 301 20.62 11.12 -20.14
CA GLU A 301 20.04 10.41 -21.28
C GLU A 301 18.66 10.92 -21.64
N GLU A 302 17.84 11.23 -20.64
CA GLU A 302 16.46 11.64 -20.83
C GLU A 302 16.03 12.61 -19.72
N VAL A 303 15.18 13.57 -20.08
CA VAL A 303 14.53 14.47 -19.13
C VAL A 303 13.04 14.49 -19.42
N VAL A 304 12.23 14.14 -18.43
CA VAL A 304 10.76 14.16 -18.52
C VAL A 304 10.20 15.21 -17.55
N TYR A 305 9.48 16.17 -18.09
CA TYR A 305 8.84 17.22 -17.28
C TYR A 305 7.54 16.68 -16.64
N MET A 306 7.50 16.61 -15.31
CA MET A 306 6.36 16.09 -14.54
C MET A 306 5.54 17.18 -13.83
N GLY A 307 5.74 18.46 -14.15
CA GLY A 307 5.07 19.61 -13.52
C GLY A 307 5.83 20.12 -12.31
N PHE A 308 5.70 19.49 -11.15
CA PHE A 308 6.36 19.91 -9.91
C PHE A 308 7.83 19.43 -9.80
N HIS A 309 8.25 18.47 -10.60
CA HIS A 309 9.64 18.03 -10.73
C HIS A 309 9.97 17.63 -12.18
N GLN A 310 11.26 17.41 -12.45
CA GLN A 310 11.77 16.75 -13.65
C GLN A 310 12.29 15.36 -13.26
N ASP A 311 11.86 14.33 -13.98
CA ASP A 311 12.47 13.00 -13.92
C ASP A 311 13.68 13.01 -14.87
N VAL A 312 14.89 13.00 -14.30
CA VAL A 312 16.14 13.05 -15.05
C VAL A 312 16.81 11.68 -15.00
N ARG A 313 16.94 11.02 -16.15
CA ARG A 313 17.65 9.73 -16.26
C ARG A 313 19.08 9.96 -16.64
N VAL A 314 19.99 9.41 -15.85
CA VAL A 314 21.43 9.59 -16.00
C VAL A 314 22.12 8.25 -16.16
N ARG A 315 22.91 8.09 -17.24
CA ARG A 315 23.81 6.95 -17.42
C ARG A 315 25.08 7.21 -16.65
N LEU A 316 25.36 6.42 -15.62
CA LEU A 316 26.59 6.48 -14.85
C LEU A 316 27.79 5.96 -15.64
N ALA A 317 29.00 6.35 -15.24
CA ALA A 317 30.23 5.94 -15.92
C ALA A 317 30.51 4.42 -15.87
N ASN A 318 29.87 3.68 -14.95
CA ASN A 318 29.92 2.21 -14.91
C ASN A 318 28.88 1.53 -15.82
N GLY A 319 28.00 2.31 -16.47
CA GLY A 319 26.96 1.83 -17.38
C GLY A 319 25.57 1.68 -16.78
N ASP A 320 25.40 1.81 -15.47
CA ASP A 320 24.08 1.76 -14.83
C ASP A 320 23.25 2.99 -15.16
N LEU A 321 21.91 2.81 -15.23
CA LEU A 321 20.96 3.90 -15.39
C LEU A 321 20.37 4.26 -14.02
N ILE A 322 20.36 5.55 -13.68
CA ILE A 322 19.78 6.06 -12.44
C ILE A 322 18.80 7.19 -12.72
N ARG A 323 17.75 7.30 -11.90
CA ARG A 323 16.77 8.40 -11.92
C ARG A 323 17.10 9.40 -10.83
N ALA A 324 16.88 10.67 -11.12
CA ALA A 324 16.88 11.75 -10.15
C ALA A 324 15.62 12.60 -10.32
N ASP A 325 14.89 12.82 -9.23
CA ASP A 325 13.74 13.73 -9.21
C ASP A 325 14.24 15.13 -8.83
N VAL A 326 14.29 16.02 -9.82
CA VAL A 326 14.78 17.39 -9.65
C VAL A 326 13.58 18.32 -9.49
N PRO A 327 13.39 19.00 -8.33
CA PRO A 327 12.27 19.91 -8.12
C PRO A 327 12.25 21.06 -9.12
N ASN A 328 11.06 21.45 -9.61
CA ASN A 328 10.84 22.64 -10.45
C ASN A 328 10.50 23.86 -9.56
N ASP A 329 11.46 24.32 -8.77
CA ASP A 329 11.30 25.46 -7.83
C ASP A 329 11.67 26.82 -8.42
N GLY A 330 11.97 26.87 -9.72
CA GLY A 330 12.38 28.07 -10.44
C GLY A 330 13.88 28.38 -10.42
N ASP A 331 14.63 27.77 -9.50
CA ASP A 331 16.09 27.88 -9.42
C ASP A 331 16.82 26.61 -9.90
N ALA A 332 16.05 25.57 -10.29
CA ALA A 332 16.61 24.31 -10.77
C ALA A 332 17.38 24.50 -12.08
N PRO A 333 18.56 23.89 -12.22
CA PRO A 333 19.27 23.89 -13.49
C PRO A 333 18.41 23.22 -14.59
N GLU A 334 18.45 23.80 -15.80
CA GLU A 334 17.90 23.14 -16.98
C GLU A 334 18.83 22.00 -17.40
N TYR A 335 18.31 20.76 -17.35
CA TYR A 335 19.02 19.60 -17.86
C TYR A 335 18.57 19.28 -19.28
N GLU A 336 19.53 18.93 -20.13
CA GLU A 336 19.30 18.49 -21.49
C GLU A 336 20.01 17.16 -21.73
N GLN A 337 19.48 16.38 -22.67
CA GLN A 337 20.14 15.15 -23.13
C GLN A 337 21.56 15.43 -23.56
N GLY A 338 22.52 14.64 -23.11
CA GLY A 338 23.95 14.81 -23.39
C GLY A 338 24.68 15.71 -22.40
N ASN A 339 24.01 16.34 -21.44
CA ASN A 339 24.70 17.07 -20.37
C ASN A 339 25.52 16.11 -19.51
N ALA A 340 26.78 16.45 -19.31
CA ALA A 340 27.66 15.74 -18.38
C ALA A 340 27.45 16.28 -16.95
N VAL A 341 27.22 15.38 -16.00
CA VAL A 341 26.92 15.69 -14.60
C VAL A 341 27.74 14.86 -13.65
N SER A 342 27.85 15.30 -12.40
CA SER A 342 28.31 14.50 -11.28
C SER A 342 27.10 14.08 -10.44
N VAL A 343 26.84 12.78 -10.34
CA VAL A 343 25.73 12.23 -9.58
C VAL A 343 26.16 11.99 -8.16
N HIS A 344 25.57 12.71 -7.21
CA HIS A 344 25.84 12.55 -5.78
C HIS A 344 24.81 11.65 -5.12
N LEU A 345 25.26 10.49 -4.65
CA LEU A 345 24.49 9.47 -3.93
C LEU A 345 24.74 9.61 -2.44
N ARG A 346 23.90 10.34 -1.72
CA ARG A 346 24.13 10.65 -0.30
C ARG A 346 24.30 9.39 0.54
N ALA A 347 25.34 9.30 1.34
CA ALA A 347 25.65 8.13 2.19
C ALA A 347 24.50 7.74 3.13
N ALA A 348 23.82 8.73 3.72
CA ALA A 348 22.70 8.51 4.63
C ALA A 348 21.46 7.91 3.96
N ASN A 349 21.33 8.07 2.62
CA ASN A 349 20.17 7.60 1.84
C ASN A 349 20.52 6.42 0.92
N LEU A 350 21.80 6.03 0.85
CA LEU A 350 22.25 4.86 0.11
C LEU A 350 22.18 3.64 1.03
N ARG A 351 21.22 2.73 0.78
CA ARG A 351 21.03 1.52 1.56
C ARG A 351 21.51 0.29 0.82
N VAL A 352 22.16 -0.60 1.52
CA VAL A 352 22.49 -1.94 1.01
C VAL A 352 21.38 -2.86 1.44
N LEU A 353 20.79 -3.56 0.48
CA LEU A 353 19.72 -4.54 0.68
C LEU A 353 20.29 -5.95 0.57
N ASP A 354 19.72 -6.88 1.34
CA ASP A 354 20.03 -8.28 1.17
C ASP A 354 19.47 -8.75 -0.19
N ASP A 355 20.34 -9.30 -1.03
CA ASP A 355 19.94 -9.83 -2.33
C ASP A 355 19.29 -11.20 -2.13
N TYR A 356 17.96 -11.26 -2.24
CA TYR A 356 17.30 -12.53 -2.45
C TYR A 356 17.43 -12.88 -3.93
N PRO A 357 17.87 -14.12 -4.28
CA PRO A 357 18.03 -14.49 -5.68
C PRO A 357 16.74 -14.26 -6.45
N ASP A 358 16.90 -13.57 -7.57
CA ASP A 358 15.83 -13.11 -8.46
C ASP A 358 14.85 -14.22 -8.85
N GLU A 359 13.62 -14.13 -8.38
CA GLU A 359 12.43 -14.44 -9.18
C GLU A 359 11.81 -13.13 -9.69
N VAL A 360 12.61 -12.27 -10.31
CA VAL A 360 12.11 -11.19 -11.17
C VAL A 360 12.00 -11.73 -12.58
N ALA A 361 11.00 -12.56 -12.82
CA ALA A 361 10.48 -12.78 -14.16
C ALA A 361 9.64 -11.55 -14.55
N ASP A 362 10.20 -10.72 -15.40
CA ASP A 362 9.61 -10.06 -16.58
C ASP A 362 8.09 -9.76 -16.52
N GLU A 363 7.65 -8.80 -15.70
CA GLU A 363 6.28 -8.24 -15.76
C GLU A 363 6.19 -6.92 -16.56
N THR A 364 7.20 -6.59 -17.38
CA THR A 364 7.13 -5.40 -18.28
C THR A 364 6.53 -5.69 -19.67
N ALA A 365 5.95 -6.89 -19.90
CA ALA A 365 5.48 -7.30 -21.22
C ALA A 365 3.95 -7.24 -21.43
N ASP A 366 3.12 -7.02 -20.41
CA ASP A 366 1.65 -7.18 -20.55
C ASP A 366 0.82 -5.90 -20.69
N ASP A 367 1.42 -4.70 -20.66
CA ASP A 367 0.64 -3.45 -20.85
C ASP A 367 0.53 -3.01 -22.34
N ALA A 368 1.04 -3.77 -23.28
CA ALA A 368 1.00 -3.42 -24.72
C ALA A 368 -0.18 -4.01 -25.49
N ASP A 369 -0.94 -4.98 -24.95
CA ASP A 369 -1.99 -5.71 -25.70
C ASP A 369 -3.44 -5.35 -25.30
N ALA A 370 -3.65 -4.42 -24.37
CA ALA A 370 -5.01 -3.99 -23.98
C ALA A 370 -5.58 -2.83 -24.83
N ALA A 371 -4.88 -2.39 -25.88
CA ALA A 371 -5.31 -1.27 -26.75
C ALA A 371 -5.82 -1.69 -28.12
N ALA A 372 -6.09 -2.98 -28.35
CA ALA A 372 -6.59 -3.46 -29.63
C ALA A 372 -7.64 -4.57 -29.46
N VAL A 373 -8.84 -4.21 -28.95
CA VAL A 373 -10.15 -4.83 -29.35
C VAL A 373 -11.28 -3.84 -29.02
#